data_77f0f6f855b88cc3c4d500e09be72c08
#
_entry.id   77f0f6f855b88cc3c4d500e09be72c08
#
_cell.length_a   1.000
_cell.length_b   1.000
_cell.length_c   1.000
_cell.angle_alpha   90.00
_cell.angle_beta   90.00
_cell.angle_gamma   90.00
#
_symmetry.space_group_name_H-M   'P 1'
#
loop_
_entity.id
_entity.type
_entity.pdbx_description
1 polymer ?
#
loop_
_entity_poly.entity_id
_entity_poly.type
_entity_poly.pdbx_seq_one_letter_code
_entity_poly.pdbx_strand_id
1 'polypeptide(L)'
;MARLGKRRPARARSGVSGLQGRQAPPAAPTVPRAVGDEAVIIERLAHDGRGVAHTAVGKTLFVDGALPGERLEVAVHRARKRFDEGHVRSLIEASPERVTPPCAHFARCGGCDLQHLALDAQRRHKVAVLLELLARQGIEPSPAPQLLAGAGEGYRRRARLGVKVDAEGGVHLGFRARHSHRLVDIGDCTVLVPSLSALLPPLHALVASLEAPRQVGHLELLESDQGVTLVVRQLRDHAGDRQRWLTFAGQHGLHLARRLGRESPALDWLTPAPTLTCRVPGAEGELVLGFAPGDFLQANARVNRQMIETALAWLGDVEGLALLDLFAGVGNFSLPLAAAGARVTAVEGNPAMVERLAGNARHNALEVEVRQADLGRVGAVADLLARGLPKVAVLDPPRDGAEVACRALVEQPVPRLLYVSCDPATLARDAARLVHGGFRLTRLAVADMFAHTSHLESMLLFEHPRTGRQPLGATPDG
;
A
#
# COMPACT_ATOMS: atom_id res chain seq x y z
N MET A 1 -23.40 4.74 -42.20
CA MET A 1 -24.46 3.71 -42.35
C MET A 1 -24.53 2.89 -41.08
N ALA A 2 -25.67 2.99 -40.41
CA ALA A 2 -25.93 2.37 -39.13
C ALA A 2 -26.23 0.87 -39.29
N ARG A 3 -25.83 0.06 -38.29
CA ARG A 3 -26.53 -1.19 -38.01
C ARG A 3 -26.71 -1.37 -36.51
N LEU A 4 -28.00 -1.34 -36.15
CA LEU A 4 -28.54 -1.53 -34.80
C LEU A 4 -28.36 -2.97 -34.31
N GLY A 5 -28.10 -3.07 -33.01
CA GLY A 5 -28.04 -4.30 -32.24
C GLY A 5 -29.44 -4.86 -31.92
N LYS A 6 -29.51 -6.17 -31.79
CA LYS A 6 -30.72 -6.94 -31.51
C LYS A 6 -31.09 -6.88 -30.01
N ARG A 7 -32.32 -6.40 -29.74
CA ARG A 7 -33.00 -6.56 -28.44
C ARG A 7 -33.45 -8.01 -28.25
N ARG A 8 -33.23 -8.56 -27.03
CA ARG A 8 -33.88 -9.81 -26.59
C ARG A 8 -35.30 -9.52 -26.14
N PRO A 9 -36.28 -10.42 -26.44
CA PRO A 9 -37.69 -10.23 -26.08
C PRO A 9 -37.95 -10.56 -24.60
N ALA A 10 -38.88 -9.81 -24.01
CA ALA A 10 -39.42 -10.01 -22.68
C ALA A 10 -40.22 -11.34 -22.60
N ARG A 11 -39.96 -12.12 -21.54
CA ARG A 11 -40.81 -13.29 -21.22
C ARG A 11 -42.08 -12.85 -20.53
N ALA A 12 -43.19 -13.35 -21.06
CA ALA A 12 -44.55 -13.17 -20.57
C ALA A 12 -44.72 -13.78 -19.15
N ARG A 13 -45.45 -13.07 -18.31
CA ARG A 13 -45.98 -13.56 -17.04
C ARG A 13 -47.19 -14.45 -17.32
N SER A 14 -47.12 -15.73 -16.93
CA SER A 14 -48.29 -16.52 -16.66
C SER A 14 -48.44 -16.69 -15.16
N GLY A 15 -49.51 -16.17 -14.58
CA GLY A 15 -49.90 -16.44 -13.22
C GLY A 15 -50.42 -17.85 -13.04
N VAL A 16 -50.20 -18.43 -11.87
CA VAL A 16 -51.17 -19.26 -11.12
C VAL A 16 -50.64 -19.48 -9.70
N SER A 17 -51.51 -19.12 -8.76
CA SER A 17 -51.82 -19.66 -7.44
C SER A 17 -50.72 -20.24 -6.52
N GLY A 18 -50.55 -19.59 -5.36
CA GLY A 18 -50.70 -20.15 -4.05
C GLY A 18 -49.81 -21.35 -3.66
N LEU A 19 -48.63 -21.08 -3.13
CA LEU A 19 -48.05 -21.93 -2.11
C LEU A 19 -47.38 -21.00 -1.07
N GLN A 20 -47.91 -21.04 0.14
CA GLN A 20 -47.33 -20.39 1.32
C GLN A 20 -45.88 -20.88 1.51
N GLY A 21 -44.89 -20.06 1.11
CA GLY A 21 -43.51 -20.30 1.42
C GLY A 21 -43.28 -20.19 2.93
N ARG A 22 -43.03 -21.32 3.57
CA ARG A 22 -42.44 -21.33 4.91
C ARG A 22 -41.16 -20.50 4.88
N GLN A 23 -41.19 -19.35 5.54
CA GLN A 23 -39.99 -18.61 5.87
C GLN A 23 -39.13 -19.53 6.72
N ALA A 24 -37.92 -19.86 6.25
CA ALA A 24 -36.92 -20.51 7.07
C ALA A 24 -36.68 -19.59 8.29
N PRO A 25 -36.61 -20.14 9.50
CA PRO A 25 -36.32 -19.36 10.68
C PRO A 25 -34.95 -18.69 10.50
N PRO A 26 -34.76 -17.44 10.99
CA PRO A 26 -33.45 -16.79 10.97
C PRO A 26 -32.44 -17.72 11.62
N ALA A 27 -31.31 -17.95 10.95
CA ALA A 27 -30.22 -18.74 11.50
C ALA A 27 -29.89 -18.20 12.90
N ALA A 28 -30.03 -19.05 13.90
CA ALA A 28 -29.65 -18.72 15.28
C ALA A 28 -28.20 -18.20 15.28
N PRO A 29 -27.86 -17.20 16.11
CA PRO A 29 -26.48 -16.74 16.23
C PRO A 29 -25.66 -17.96 16.62
N THR A 30 -24.69 -18.33 15.80
CA THR A 30 -23.72 -19.39 16.11
C THR A 30 -22.96 -18.96 17.33
N VAL A 31 -23.32 -19.53 18.49
CA VAL A 31 -22.53 -19.41 19.72
C VAL A 31 -21.12 -19.90 19.37
N PRO A 32 -20.06 -19.16 19.72
CA PRO A 32 -18.70 -19.61 19.48
C PRO A 32 -18.53 -20.96 20.16
N ARG A 33 -18.28 -22.01 19.38
CA ARG A 33 -18.02 -23.33 19.94
C ARG A 33 -16.63 -23.23 20.56
N ALA A 34 -16.53 -23.27 21.88
CA ALA A 34 -15.27 -23.41 22.58
C ALA A 34 -14.57 -24.64 22.00
N VAL A 35 -13.46 -24.43 21.33
CA VAL A 35 -12.47 -25.50 21.15
C VAL A 35 -11.90 -25.71 22.53
N GLY A 36 -12.08 -26.91 23.10
CA GLY A 36 -11.93 -27.29 24.49
C GLY A 36 -10.92 -26.48 25.29
N ASP A 37 -11.06 -26.45 26.58
CA ASP A 37 -10.26 -25.72 27.60
C ASP A 37 -8.73 -26.01 27.54
N GLU A 38 -8.21 -26.52 26.43
CA GLU A 38 -6.78 -26.80 26.24
C GLU A 38 -6.05 -25.56 25.69
N ALA A 39 -5.07 -25.11 26.45
CA ALA A 39 -4.15 -24.09 26.04
C ALA A 39 -3.34 -24.54 24.81
N VAL A 40 -3.22 -23.68 23.80
CA VAL A 40 -2.37 -23.91 22.63
C VAL A 40 -1.07 -23.13 22.76
N ILE A 41 -0.02 -23.63 22.10
CA ILE A 41 1.26 -22.93 21.95
C ILE A 41 1.31 -22.35 20.54
N ILE A 42 1.65 -21.07 20.43
CA ILE A 42 1.84 -20.40 19.15
C ILE A 42 3.23 -20.73 18.61
N GLU A 43 3.28 -21.35 17.44
CA GLU A 43 4.52 -21.84 16.84
C GLU A 43 5.25 -20.74 16.06
N ARG A 44 4.51 -19.91 15.31
CA ARG A 44 5.04 -18.84 14.46
C ARG A 44 3.98 -17.79 14.15
N LEU A 45 4.37 -16.70 13.49
CA LEU A 45 3.43 -15.78 12.84
C LEU A 45 3.17 -16.19 11.40
N ALA A 46 1.94 -16.01 10.95
CA ALA A 46 1.58 -16.00 9.54
C ALA A 46 2.02 -14.68 8.89
N HIS A 47 2.06 -14.63 7.55
CA HIS A 47 2.43 -13.43 6.80
C HIS A 47 1.53 -12.21 7.09
N ASP A 48 0.31 -12.43 7.54
CA ASP A 48 -0.66 -11.39 7.92
C ASP A 48 -0.58 -10.99 9.40
N GLY A 49 0.43 -11.48 10.15
CA GLY A 49 0.68 -11.13 11.54
C GLY A 49 -0.13 -11.92 12.56
N ARG A 50 -0.95 -12.89 12.14
CA ARG A 50 -1.66 -13.78 13.09
C ARG A 50 -0.76 -14.87 13.61
N GLY A 51 -0.92 -15.25 14.87
CA GLY A 51 -0.27 -16.42 15.42
C GLY A 51 -0.78 -17.71 14.75
N VAL A 52 0.09 -18.68 14.55
CA VAL A 52 -0.22 -20.01 14.02
C VAL A 52 0.00 -21.04 15.10
N ALA A 53 -1.02 -21.85 15.36
CA ALA A 53 -0.99 -23.00 16.24
C ALA A 53 -1.67 -24.20 15.56
N HIS A 54 -1.61 -25.36 16.21
CA HIS A 54 -2.37 -26.53 15.83
C HIS A 54 -3.25 -26.99 16.98
N THR A 55 -4.48 -27.40 16.66
CA THR A 55 -5.36 -28.04 17.64
C THR A 55 -4.85 -29.44 17.97
N ALA A 56 -5.35 -30.05 19.05
CA ALA A 56 -5.01 -31.44 19.43
C ALA A 56 -5.23 -32.47 18.31
N VAL A 57 -6.11 -32.18 17.34
CA VAL A 57 -6.36 -33.03 16.16
C VAL A 57 -5.52 -32.63 14.93
N GLY A 58 -4.51 -31.76 15.10
CA GLY A 58 -3.60 -31.35 14.05
C GLY A 58 -4.15 -30.31 13.06
N LYS A 59 -5.31 -29.71 13.33
CA LYS A 59 -5.90 -28.68 12.48
C LYS A 59 -5.24 -27.33 12.73
N THR A 60 -4.87 -26.63 11.67
CA THR A 60 -4.28 -25.28 11.76
C THR A 60 -5.26 -24.28 12.38
N LEU A 61 -4.75 -23.47 13.28
CA LEU A 61 -5.48 -22.40 13.99
C LEU A 61 -4.75 -21.07 13.81
N PHE A 62 -5.42 -20.09 13.21
CA PHE A 62 -4.93 -18.72 13.12
C PHE A 62 -5.49 -17.89 14.27
N VAL A 63 -4.64 -17.24 15.05
CA VAL A 63 -5.01 -16.55 16.29
C VAL A 63 -4.64 -15.06 16.19
N ASP A 64 -5.64 -14.20 16.15
CA ASP A 64 -5.44 -12.75 16.19
C ASP A 64 -4.82 -12.32 17.52
N GLY A 65 -3.76 -11.49 17.44
CA GLY A 65 -3.12 -10.89 18.61
C GLY A 65 -2.21 -11.83 19.41
N ALA A 66 -1.90 -13.03 18.89
CA ALA A 66 -1.01 -14.00 19.53
C ALA A 66 0.41 -13.93 18.93
N LEU A 67 1.44 -14.21 19.73
CA LEU A 67 2.84 -14.17 19.38
C LEU A 67 3.53 -15.54 19.54
N PRO A 68 4.60 -15.82 18.78
CA PRO A 68 5.36 -17.06 18.87
C PRO A 68 5.86 -17.33 20.30
N GLY A 69 5.79 -18.59 20.71
CA GLY A 69 6.19 -19.06 22.05
C GLY A 69 5.14 -18.82 23.13
N GLU A 70 4.05 -18.11 22.83
CA GLU A 70 2.98 -17.90 23.82
C GLU A 70 2.15 -19.15 24.03
N ARG A 71 1.80 -19.39 25.29
CA ARG A 71 0.80 -20.37 25.70
C ARG A 71 -0.49 -19.63 26.09
N LEU A 72 -1.58 -19.97 25.43
CA LEU A 72 -2.82 -19.20 25.55
C LEU A 72 -4.07 -20.03 25.26
N GLU A 73 -5.21 -19.57 25.74
CA GLU A 73 -6.53 -20.07 25.37
C GLU A 73 -7.08 -19.26 24.19
N VAL A 74 -7.77 -19.91 23.26
CA VAL A 74 -8.30 -19.30 22.04
C VAL A 74 -9.82 -19.33 22.03
N ALA A 75 -10.44 -18.18 21.74
CA ALA A 75 -11.83 -18.11 21.38
C ALA A 75 -11.96 -18.22 19.86
N VAL A 76 -12.42 -19.37 19.37
CA VAL A 76 -12.65 -19.62 17.94
C VAL A 76 -13.96 -18.93 17.54
N HIS A 77 -13.87 -18.02 16.57
CA HIS A 77 -15.04 -17.33 16.02
C HIS A 77 -15.43 -17.81 14.62
N ARG A 78 -14.52 -18.56 13.95
CA ARG A 78 -14.79 -19.10 12.61
C ARG A 78 -14.12 -20.45 12.41
N ALA A 79 -14.92 -21.48 12.21
CA ALA A 79 -14.43 -22.81 11.88
C ALA A 79 -14.54 -23.06 10.37
N ARG A 80 -13.42 -23.45 9.72
CA ARG A 80 -13.32 -23.82 8.31
C ARG A 80 -12.98 -25.30 8.17
N LYS A 81 -13.08 -25.84 6.99
CA LYS A 81 -12.70 -27.26 6.75
C LYS A 81 -11.22 -27.54 7.04
N ARG A 82 -10.32 -26.64 6.63
CA ARG A 82 -8.86 -26.83 6.69
C ARG A 82 -8.19 -26.08 7.84
N PHE A 83 -8.80 -25.05 8.38
CA PHE A 83 -8.24 -24.22 9.45
C PHE A 83 -9.35 -23.58 10.27
N ASP A 84 -9.03 -23.11 11.45
CA ASP A 84 -9.91 -22.29 12.29
C ASP A 84 -9.32 -20.89 12.49
N GLU A 85 -10.19 -19.92 12.76
CA GLU A 85 -9.80 -18.53 13.03
C GLU A 85 -10.33 -18.15 14.43
N GLY A 86 -9.45 -17.60 15.25
CA GLY A 86 -9.77 -17.21 16.62
C GLY A 86 -9.00 -15.97 17.06
N HIS A 87 -9.19 -15.61 18.32
CA HIS A 87 -8.43 -14.55 18.98
C HIS A 87 -8.04 -15.02 20.40
N VAL A 88 -7.05 -14.36 20.97
CA VAL A 88 -6.61 -14.65 22.35
C VAL A 88 -7.76 -14.41 23.33
N ARG A 89 -8.16 -15.45 24.04
CA ARG A 89 -9.14 -15.39 25.12
C ARG A 89 -8.45 -15.10 26.46
N SER A 90 -7.38 -15.82 26.74
CA SER A 90 -6.58 -15.72 27.95
C SER A 90 -5.12 -16.01 27.62
N LEU A 91 -4.23 -15.16 28.06
CA LEU A 91 -2.79 -15.33 27.91
C LEU A 91 -2.25 -15.99 29.19
N ILE A 92 -1.67 -17.18 29.07
CA ILE A 92 -1.13 -17.97 30.20
C ILE A 92 0.36 -17.67 30.37
N GLU A 93 1.11 -17.74 29.25
CA GLU A 93 2.54 -17.44 29.23
C GLU A 93 2.80 -16.48 28.06
N ALA A 94 3.39 -15.32 28.37
CA ALA A 94 3.66 -14.29 27.38
C ALA A 94 5.01 -14.53 26.67
N SER A 95 5.07 -14.17 25.39
CA SER A 95 6.35 -14.06 24.68
C SER A 95 7.23 -12.95 25.27
N PRO A 96 8.55 -13.12 25.38
CA PRO A 96 9.47 -12.07 25.83
C PRO A 96 9.46 -10.86 24.86
N GLU A 97 8.99 -11.04 23.63
CA GLU A 97 8.88 -9.98 22.64
C GLU A 97 7.52 -9.24 22.68
N ARG A 98 6.62 -9.64 23.58
CA ARG A 98 5.35 -8.94 23.77
C ARG A 98 5.56 -7.62 24.49
N VAL A 99 4.99 -6.57 23.91
CA VAL A 99 5.00 -5.22 24.50
C VAL A 99 3.58 -4.68 24.65
N THR A 100 3.41 -3.71 25.53
CA THR A 100 2.15 -2.95 25.60
C THR A 100 2.03 -2.08 24.35
N PRO A 101 0.93 -2.20 23.57
CA PRO A 101 0.72 -1.36 22.40
C PRO A 101 0.69 0.13 22.78
N PRO A 102 1.41 1.01 22.07
CA PRO A 102 1.41 2.45 22.34
C PRO A 102 0.07 3.13 22.01
N CYS A 103 -0.76 2.52 21.17
CA CYS A 103 -2.05 3.08 20.75
C CYS A 103 -3.20 2.47 21.56
N ALA A 104 -4.00 3.31 22.21
CA ALA A 104 -5.18 2.88 22.98
C ALA A 104 -6.28 2.22 22.11
N HIS A 105 -6.25 2.44 20.79
CA HIS A 105 -7.22 1.89 19.85
C HIS A 105 -6.77 0.56 19.23
N PHE A 106 -5.57 0.06 19.53
CA PHE A 106 -4.96 -1.08 18.83
C PHE A 106 -5.84 -2.34 18.80
N ALA A 107 -6.46 -2.71 19.92
CA ALA A 107 -7.28 -3.93 19.98
C ALA A 107 -8.54 -3.89 19.08
N ARG A 108 -8.99 -2.70 18.70
CA ARG A 108 -10.23 -2.47 17.94
C ARG A 108 -9.98 -1.96 16.52
N CYS A 109 -9.05 -1.00 16.38
CA CYS A 109 -8.73 -0.37 15.11
C CYS A 109 -8.03 -1.34 14.15
N GLY A 110 -8.46 -1.39 12.88
CA GLY A 110 -7.85 -2.21 11.84
C GLY A 110 -6.66 -1.55 11.12
N GLY A 111 -6.18 -0.40 11.61
CA GLY A 111 -5.06 0.31 10.99
C GLY A 111 -3.67 -0.25 11.32
N CYS A 112 -3.56 -1.01 12.42
CA CYS A 112 -2.32 -1.67 12.87
C CYS A 112 -2.66 -3.08 13.37
N ASP A 113 -1.75 -4.03 13.17
CA ASP A 113 -1.94 -5.43 13.56
C ASP A 113 -0.79 -6.00 14.42
N LEU A 114 0.35 -5.31 14.52
CA LEU A 114 1.56 -5.80 15.20
C LEU A 114 2.05 -4.94 16.38
N GLN A 115 1.28 -3.95 16.88
CA GLN A 115 1.77 -3.09 17.98
C GLN A 115 2.07 -3.81 19.30
N HIS A 116 1.53 -5.01 19.47
CA HIS A 116 1.80 -5.86 20.66
C HIS A 116 3.11 -6.63 20.57
N LEU A 117 3.82 -6.56 19.43
CA LEU A 117 5.12 -7.15 19.18
C LEU A 117 6.18 -6.04 19.20
N ALA A 118 7.33 -6.27 19.84
CA ALA A 118 8.45 -5.35 19.85
C ALA A 118 8.87 -4.96 18.42
N LEU A 119 9.22 -3.69 18.19
CA LEU A 119 9.43 -3.14 16.84
C LEU A 119 10.50 -3.89 16.04
N ASP A 120 11.59 -4.26 16.71
CA ASP A 120 12.66 -5.02 16.04
C ASP A 120 12.22 -6.45 15.70
N ALA A 121 11.35 -7.06 16.50
CA ALA A 121 10.76 -8.35 16.19
C ALA A 121 9.76 -8.27 15.01
N GLN A 122 9.00 -7.18 14.89
CA GLN A 122 8.18 -6.92 13.69
C GLN A 122 9.04 -6.88 12.43
N ARG A 123 10.18 -6.21 12.47
CA ARG A 123 11.12 -6.09 11.36
C ARG A 123 11.74 -7.44 10.98
N ARG A 124 12.19 -8.21 11.99
CA ARG A 124 12.68 -9.59 11.76
C ARG A 124 11.60 -10.46 11.13
N HIS A 125 10.36 -10.35 11.61
CA HIS A 125 9.24 -11.09 11.02
C HIS A 125 9.01 -10.73 9.54
N LYS A 126 9.01 -9.44 9.18
CA LYS A 126 8.87 -8.98 7.78
C LYS A 126 9.98 -9.54 6.88
N VAL A 127 11.21 -9.52 7.36
CA VAL A 127 12.34 -10.14 6.64
C VAL A 127 12.12 -11.64 6.46
N ALA A 128 11.73 -12.34 7.52
CA ALA A 128 11.49 -13.79 7.48
C ALA A 128 10.35 -14.15 6.50
N VAL A 129 9.27 -13.36 6.46
CA VAL A 129 8.15 -13.56 5.52
C VAL A 129 8.63 -13.49 4.06
N LEU A 130 9.42 -12.47 3.71
CA LEU A 130 9.94 -12.34 2.35
C LEU A 130 10.86 -13.50 1.98
N LEU A 131 11.80 -13.85 2.87
CA LEU A 131 12.73 -14.97 2.66
C LEU A 131 11.98 -16.31 2.50
N GLU A 132 10.99 -16.58 3.35
CA GLU A 132 10.16 -17.79 3.24
C GLU A 132 9.44 -17.87 1.90
N LEU A 133 8.85 -16.76 1.43
CA LEU A 133 8.14 -16.73 0.16
C LEU A 133 9.08 -16.92 -1.05
N LEU A 134 10.28 -16.35 -1.01
CA LEU A 134 11.29 -16.56 -2.03
C LEU A 134 11.80 -18.01 -2.02
N ALA A 135 12.09 -18.58 -0.83
CA ALA A 135 12.52 -19.97 -0.68
C ALA A 135 11.49 -20.97 -1.21
N ARG A 136 10.19 -20.73 -1.00
CA ARG A 136 9.10 -21.54 -1.59
C ARG A 136 9.10 -21.52 -3.11
N GLN A 137 9.71 -20.54 -3.73
CA GLN A 137 9.91 -20.43 -5.18
C GLN A 137 11.29 -20.96 -5.63
N GLY A 138 12.06 -21.58 -4.72
CA GLY A 138 13.41 -22.05 -4.99
C GLY A 138 14.46 -20.95 -5.13
N ILE A 139 14.19 -19.76 -4.58
CA ILE A 139 15.12 -18.64 -4.60
C ILE A 139 15.74 -18.50 -3.21
N GLU A 140 17.04 -18.73 -3.10
CA GLU A 140 17.83 -18.50 -1.90
C GLU A 140 18.63 -17.23 -2.07
N PRO A 141 18.23 -16.09 -1.40
CA PRO A 141 18.91 -14.85 -1.57
C PRO A 141 20.28 -14.85 -0.92
N SER A 142 21.28 -14.35 -1.65
CA SER A 142 22.61 -14.05 -1.15
C SER A 142 23.08 -12.75 -1.82
N PRO A 143 23.44 -11.72 -1.09
CA PRO A 143 23.69 -11.62 0.35
C PRO A 143 22.41 -11.48 1.21
N ALA A 144 22.61 -11.39 2.54
CA ALA A 144 21.52 -11.17 3.49
C ALA A 144 20.73 -9.88 3.20
N PRO A 145 19.42 -9.84 3.48
CA PRO A 145 18.58 -8.68 3.23
C PRO A 145 19.06 -7.44 4.00
N GLN A 146 19.08 -6.29 3.31
CA GLN A 146 19.22 -4.99 3.95
C GLN A 146 17.86 -4.60 4.56
N LEU A 147 17.86 -4.05 5.78
CA LEU A 147 16.67 -3.48 6.40
C LEU A 147 16.66 -1.96 6.26
N LEU A 148 15.62 -1.42 5.64
CA LEU A 148 15.37 0.02 5.55
C LEU A 148 14.24 0.35 6.52
N ALA A 149 14.53 1.13 7.55
CA ALA A 149 13.59 1.37 8.63
C ALA A 149 13.68 2.80 9.18
N GLY A 150 12.57 3.26 9.73
CA GLY A 150 12.46 4.55 10.40
C GLY A 150 11.95 4.42 11.83
N ALA A 151 11.43 5.51 12.40
CA ALA A 151 10.68 5.46 13.64
C ALA A 151 9.41 4.63 13.49
N GLY A 152 8.97 3.98 14.56
CA GLY A 152 7.71 3.23 14.57
C GLY A 152 6.48 4.13 14.62
N GLU A 153 6.64 5.38 15.05
CA GLU A 153 5.57 6.34 15.28
C GLU A 153 5.79 7.61 14.47
N GLY A 154 4.72 8.40 14.28
CA GLY A 154 4.77 9.72 13.67
C GLY A 154 5.29 9.74 12.23
N TYR A 155 5.11 8.67 11.46
CA TYR A 155 5.69 8.56 10.12
C TYR A 155 4.69 8.78 8.99
N ARG A 156 3.39 8.52 9.27
CA ARG A 156 2.35 8.45 8.22
C ARG A 156 1.80 9.82 7.90
N ARG A 157 2.11 10.32 6.72
CA ARG A 157 1.72 11.66 6.23
C ARG A 157 0.41 11.71 5.45
N ARG A 158 -0.36 10.62 5.44
CA ARG A 158 -1.67 10.55 4.78
C ARG A 158 -2.62 9.66 5.56
N ALA A 159 -3.85 10.13 5.77
CA ALA A 159 -4.92 9.37 6.39
C ALA A 159 -6.24 9.55 5.64
N ARG A 160 -7.05 8.49 5.59
CA ARG A 160 -8.42 8.54 5.11
C ARG A 160 -9.33 8.04 6.21
N LEU A 161 -10.02 8.95 6.86
CA LEU A 161 -10.91 8.71 7.99
C LEU A 161 -12.33 8.50 7.46
N GLY A 162 -13.00 7.45 7.90
CA GLY A 162 -14.44 7.29 7.68
C GLY A 162 -15.23 8.20 8.60
N VAL A 163 -16.38 8.67 8.14
CA VAL A 163 -17.37 9.38 8.95
C VAL A 163 -18.65 8.55 8.97
N LYS A 164 -19.22 8.35 10.15
CA LYS A 164 -20.50 7.66 10.33
C LYS A 164 -21.29 8.34 11.45
N VAL A 165 -22.58 8.51 11.22
CA VAL A 165 -23.53 8.99 12.23
C VAL A 165 -24.44 7.84 12.59
N ASP A 166 -24.52 7.48 13.87
CA ASP A 166 -25.40 6.43 14.38
C ASP A 166 -26.90 6.82 14.36
N ALA A 167 -27.76 5.96 14.88
CA ALA A 167 -29.19 6.20 14.92
C ALA A 167 -29.56 7.33 15.88
N GLU A 168 -28.79 7.46 16.94
CA GLU A 168 -28.96 8.44 18.02
C GLU A 168 -28.37 9.82 17.66
N GLY A 169 -27.68 9.93 16.52
CA GLY A 169 -27.04 11.18 16.08
C GLY A 169 -25.58 11.31 16.48
N GLY A 170 -25.02 10.32 17.18
CA GLY A 170 -23.61 10.28 17.56
C GLY A 170 -22.70 10.17 16.31
N VAL A 171 -21.68 11.04 16.27
CA VAL A 171 -20.68 11.04 15.18
C VAL A 171 -19.53 10.12 15.54
N HIS A 172 -19.14 9.29 14.59
CA HIS A 172 -17.94 8.46 14.66
C HIS A 172 -16.98 8.86 13.54
N LEU A 173 -15.76 9.24 13.90
CA LEU A 173 -14.69 9.62 12.98
C LEU A 173 -13.46 8.72 13.22
N GLY A 174 -13.04 7.97 12.23
CA GLY A 174 -11.86 7.13 12.40
C GLY A 174 -11.67 6.06 11.34
N PHE A 175 -11.06 4.95 11.73
CA PHE A 175 -10.73 3.83 10.86
C PHE A 175 -11.69 2.66 11.05
N ARG A 176 -11.76 1.78 10.05
CA ARG A 176 -12.53 0.54 10.17
C ARG A 176 -11.95 -0.36 11.27
N ALA A 177 -12.83 -0.97 12.02
CA ALA A 177 -12.45 -2.03 12.95
C ALA A 177 -11.92 -3.26 12.18
N ARG A 178 -11.09 -4.07 12.83
CA ARG A 178 -10.58 -5.32 12.25
C ARG A 178 -11.74 -6.20 11.79
N HIS A 179 -11.59 -6.78 10.60
CA HIS A 179 -12.56 -7.70 9.99
C HIS A 179 -14.02 -7.20 9.98
N SER A 180 -14.23 -5.87 10.00
CA SER A 180 -15.55 -5.26 10.14
C SER A 180 -15.72 -4.02 9.25
N HIS A 181 -16.99 -3.69 8.98
CA HIS A 181 -17.37 -2.42 8.38
C HIS A 181 -17.68 -1.31 9.41
N ARG A 182 -17.59 -1.64 10.70
CA ARG A 182 -17.80 -0.65 11.77
C ARG A 182 -16.59 0.30 11.81
N LEU A 183 -16.83 1.55 12.17
CA LEU A 183 -15.77 2.51 12.47
C LEU A 183 -15.39 2.44 13.93
N VAL A 184 -14.11 2.57 14.19
CA VAL A 184 -13.56 2.85 15.51
C VAL A 184 -13.35 4.35 15.58
N ASP A 185 -14.02 4.99 16.51
CA ASP A 185 -13.83 6.40 16.80
C ASP A 185 -12.46 6.62 17.42
N ILE A 186 -11.66 7.53 16.87
CA ILE A 186 -10.28 7.76 17.30
C ILE A 186 -10.06 9.24 17.63
N GLY A 187 -9.49 9.50 18.80
CA GLY A 187 -9.06 10.85 19.21
C GLY A 187 -7.59 11.14 18.93
N ASP A 188 -6.81 10.08 18.72
CA ASP A 188 -5.38 10.14 18.42
C ASP A 188 -4.95 8.99 17.51
N CYS A 189 -3.77 9.08 16.93
CA CYS A 189 -3.18 8.00 16.17
C CYS A 189 -1.65 8.10 16.20
N THR A 190 -1.00 7.16 16.87
CA THR A 190 0.46 7.16 17.10
C THR A 190 1.28 7.09 15.81
N VAL A 191 0.75 6.49 14.74
CA VAL A 191 1.49 6.37 13.48
C VAL A 191 1.36 7.59 12.56
N LEU A 192 0.34 8.45 12.76
CA LEU A 192 0.22 9.68 11.98
C LEU A 192 1.28 10.70 12.41
N VAL A 193 1.77 11.49 11.44
CA VAL A 193 2.59 12.66 11.76
C VAL A 193 1.85 13.58 12.71
N PRO A 194 2.54 14.30 13.61
CA PRO A 194 1.91 15.15 14.63
C PRO A 194 0.91 16.15 14.07
N SER A 195 1.21 16.76 12.92
CA SER A 195 0.35 17.69 12.20
C SER A 195 -1.03 17.12 11.84
N LEU A 196 -1.09 15.83 11.50
CA LEU A 196 -2.35 15.14 11.18
C LEU A 196 -3.04 14.60 12.43
N SER A 197 -2.29 14.05 13.39
CA SER A 197 -2.86 13.48 14.61
C SER A 197 -3.56 14.55 15.46
N ALA A 198 -2.96 15.74 15.58
CA ALA A 198 -3.52 16.87 16.31
C ALA A 198 -4.86 17.37 15.77
N LEU A 199 -5.18 17.08 14.51
CA LEU A 199 -6.45 17.47 13.89
C LEU A 199 -7.62 16.53 14.22
N LEU A 200 -7.38 15.33 14.76
CA LEU A 200 -8.44 14.34 14.98
C LEU A 200 -9.52 14.82 15.96
N PRO A 201 -9.19 15.33 17.17
CA PRO A 201 -10.21 15.84 18.09
C PRO A 201 -10.98 17.05 17.54
N PRO A 202 -10.35 18.11 16.99
CA PRO A 202 -11.10 19.26 16.47
C PRO A 202 -11.92 18.89 15.22
N LEU A 203 -11.49 17.93 14.37
CA LEU A 203 -12.30 17.43 13.25
C LEU A 203 -13.53 16.66 13.73
N HIS A 204 -13.40 15.87 14.79
CA HIS A 204 -14.54 15.18 15.38
C HIS A 204 -15.58 16.20 15.90
N ALA A 205 -15.14 17.21 16.63
CA ALA A 205 -16.02 18.27 17.13
C ALA A 205 -16.67 19.05 15.98
N LEU A 206 -15.93 19.37 14.93
CA LEU A 206 -16.47 20.02 13.73
C LEU A 206 -17.56 19.18 13.09
N VAL A 207 -17.28 17.90 12.79
CA VAL A 207 -18.26 17.01 12.13
C VAL A 207 -19.53 16.85 12.98
N ALA A 208 -19.38 16.79 14.32
CA ALA A 208 -20.52 16.72 15.24
C ALA A 208 -21.36 18.00 15.24
N SER A 209 -20.77 19.16 14.90
CA SER A 209 -21.47 20.47 14.83
C SER A 209 -22.15 20.72 13.49
N LEU A 210 -21.94 19.90 12.46
CA LEU A 210 -22.55 20.09 11.14
C LEU A 210 -24.06 19.91 11.18
N GLU A 211 -24.76 20.62 10.31
CA GLU A 211 -26.21 20.46 10.14
C GLU A 211 -26.56 19.18 9.37
N ALA A 212 -25.68 18.77 8.46
CA ALA A 212 -25.89 17.57 7.64
C ALA A 212 -24.70 16.57 7.74
N PRO A 213 -24.28 16.11 8.93
CA PRO A 213 -23.10 15.26 9.09
C PRO A 213 -23.24 13.91 8.38
N ARG A 214 -24.47 13.41 8.18
CA ARG A 214 -24.77 12.18 7.40
C ARG A 214 -24.43 12.31 5.92
N GLN A 215 -24.20 13.51 5.40
CA GLN A 215 -23.74 13.74 4.03
C GLN A 215 -22.23 13.54 3.87
N VAL A 216 -21.46 13.56 4.96
CA VAL A 216 -20.01 13.37 4.94
C VAL A 216 -19.69 11.89 4.98
N GLY A 217 -18.99 11.38 3.99
CA GLY A 217 -18.62 9.97 3.91
C GLY A 217 -17.24 9.67 4.46
N HIS A 218 -16.26 10.52 4.15
CA HIS A 218 -14.91 10.42 4.69
C HIS A 218 -14.13 11.73 4.54
N LEU A 219 -13.09 11.86 5.35
CA LEU A 219 -12.12 12.93 5.33
C LEU A 219 -10.75 12.35 4.94
N GLU A 220 -10.06 13.01 4.02
CA GLU A 220 -8.68 12.68 3.68
C GLU A 220 -7.78 13.81 4.17
N LEU A 221 -6.77 13.44 4.94
CA LEU A 221 -5.72 14.32 5.43
C LEU A 221 -4.42 13.99 4.71
N LEU A 222 -3.74 15.02 4.23
CA LEU A 222 -2.48 14.94 3.48
C LEU A 222 -1.51 15.98 4.03
N GLU A 223 -0.30 15.57 4.38
CA GLU A 223 0.79 16.49 4.70
C GLU A 223 1.65 16.72 3.46
N SER A 224 2.01 17.97 3.22
CA SER A 224 2.89 18.42 2.15
C SER A 224 3.85 19.50 2.68
N ASP A 225 4.80 19.95 1.85
CA ASP A 225 5.68 21.08 2.18
C ASP A 225 4.89 22.40 2.41
N GLN A 226 3.67 22.50 1.88
CA GLN A 226 2.78 23.64 2.02
C GLN A 226 1.86 23.54 3.25
N GLY A 227 2.02 22.50 4.08
CA GLY A 227 1.16 22.23 5.23
C GLY A 227 0.13 21.13 4.95
N VAL A 228 -0.93 21.12 5.76
CA VAL A 228 -1.95 20.08 5.72
C VAL A 228 -3.10 20.44 4.78
N THR A 229 -3.45 19.47 3.94
CA THR A 229 -4.65 19.54 3.10
C THR A 229 -5.72 18.60 3.66
N LEU A 230 -6.93 19.15 3.84
CA LEU A 230 -8.14 18.41 4.17
C LEU A 230 -9.01 18.29 2.92
N VAL A 231 -9.33 17.06 2.52
CA VAL A 231 -10.31 16.78 1.45
C VAL A 231 -11.56 16.16 2.05
N VAL A 232 -12.69 16.85 1.91
CA VAL A 232 -13.98 16.40 2.41
C VAL A 232 -14.74 15.67 1.30
N ARG A 233 -15.05 14.41 1.51
CA ARG A 233 -15.95 13.65 0.63
C ARG A 233 -17.37 13.75 1.16
N GLN A 234 -18.25 14.39 0.42
CA GLN A 234 -19.66 14.52 0.81
C GLN A 234 -20.63 14.27 -0.36
N LEU A 235 -21.84 13.85 -0.05
CA LEU A 235 -22.83 13.47 -1.05
C LEU A 235 -23.54 14.68 -1.66
N ARG A 236 -23.82 15.71 -0.86
CA ARG A 236 -24.52 16.94 -1.26
C ARG A 236 -23.86 18.15 -0.61
N ASP A 237 -23.97 19.28 -1.29
CA ASP A 237 -23.56 20.57 -0.72
C ASP A 237 -24.57 21.03 0.33
N HIS A 238 -24.05 21.68 1.38
CA HIS A 238 -24.81 22.33 2.42
C HIS A 238 -24.13 23.67 2.74
N ALA A 239 -24.80 24.78 2.48
CA ALA A 239 -24.18 26.12 2.54
C ALA A 239 -23.66 26.46 3.95
N GLY A 240 -24.45 26.17 5.02
CA GLY A 240 -24.04 26.37 6.41
C GLY A 240 -22.83 25.52 6.79
N ASP A 241 -22.82 24.26 6.39
CA ASP A 241 -21.68 23.36 6.66
C ASP A 241 -20.44 23.77 5.88
N ARG A 242 -20.60 24.23 4.64
CA ARG A 242 -19.47 24.75 3.86
C ARG A 242 -18.78 25.91 4.57
N GLN A 243 -19.55 26.82 5.18
CA GLN A 243 -18.99 27.94 5.94
C GLN A 243 -18.24 27.43 7.19
N ARG A 244 -18.75 26.41 7.88
CA ARG A 244 -18.06 25.78 9.03
C ARG A 244 -16.75 25.14 8.61
N TRP A 245 -16.71 24.42 7.48
CA TRP A 245 -15.48 23.87 6.91
C TRP A 245 -14.45 24.97 6.60
N LEU A 246 -14.87 26.08 6.00
CA LEU A 246 -13.99 27.22 5.69
C LEU A 246 -13.45 27.90 6.95
N THR A 247 -14.31 28.12 7.95
CA THR A 247 -13.90 28.68 9.24
C THR A 247 -12.87 27.77 9.92
N PHE A 248 -13.13 26.47 9.93
CA PHE A 248 -12.20 25.48 10.49
C PHE A 248 -10.86 25.48 9.75
N ALA A 249 -10.87 25.50 8.43
CA ALA A 249 -9.66 25.55 7.63
C ALA A 249 -8.82 26.81 7.94
N GLY A 250 -9.47 27.96 8.09
CA GLY A 250 -8.80 29.21 8.49
C GLY A 250 -8.20 29.16 9.90
N GLN A 251 -8.93 28.59 10.87
CA GLN A 251 -8.47 28.46 12.27
C GLN A 251 -7.25 27.53 12.41
N HIS A 252 -7.18 26.49 11.58
CA HIS A 252 -6.11 25.50 11.65
C HIS A 252 -5.04 25.65 10.54
N GLY A 253 -5.14 26.69 9.70
CA GLY A 253 -4.18 26.93 8.61
C GLY A 253 -4.16 25.82 7.56
N LEU A 254 -5.34 25.25 7.22
CA LEU A 254 -5.45 24.13 6.30
C LEU A 254 -5.79 24.57 4.89
N HIS A 255 -5.27 23.87 3.91
CA HIS A 255 -5.84 23.87 2.56
C HIS A 255 -7.08 22.96 2.53
N LEU A 256 -8.18 23.48 1.99
CA LEU A 256 -9.45 22.79 2.00
C LEU A 256 -9.93 22.52 0.57
N ALA A 257 -10.20 21.26 0.30
CA ALA A 257 -10.86 20.81 -0.92
C ALA A 257 -12.02 19.87 -0.60
N ARG A 258 -12.89 19.67 -1.56
CA ARG A 258 -13.98 18.69 -1.45
C ARG A 258 -14.16 17.86 -2.71
N ARG A 259 -14.83 16.74 -2.56
CA ARG A 259 -15.35 15.90 -3.63
C ARG A 259 -16.85 15.70 -3.39
N LEU A 260 -17.69 16.24 -4.29
CA LEU A 260 -19.14 16.26 -4.13
C LEU A 260 -19.82 15.23 -5.03
N GLY A 261 -20.71 14.42 -4.48
CA GLY A 261 -21.49 13.42 -5.22
C GLY A 261 -21.05 11.98 -5.01
N ARG A 262 -21.65 11.02 -5.72
CA ARG A 262 -21.43 9.58 -5.54
C ARG A 262 -20.33 9.01 -6.43
N GLU A 263 -20.29 9.38 -7.69
CA GLU A 263 -19.39 8.82 -8.70
C GLU A 263 -18.20 9.74 -8.91
N SER A 264 -17.00 9.22 -8.77
CA SER A 264 -15.67 9.84 -9.02
C SER A 264 -15.68 11.38 -9.22
N PRO A 265 -16.13 12.18 -8.23
CA PRO A 265 -16.29 13.60 -8.43
C PRO A 265 -14.93 14.29 -8.53
N ALA A 266 -14.91 15.34 -9.36
CA ALA A 266 -13.78 16.23 -9.45
C ALA A 266 -13.39 16.82 -8.10
N LEU A 267 -12.13 17.16 -7.93
CA LEU A 267 -11.65 17.90 -6.78
C LEU A 267 -12.06 19.36 -6.94
N ASP A 268 -12.74 19.90 -5.92
CA ASP A 268 -13.17 21.29 -5.86
C ASP A 268 -12.48 21.97 -4.66
N TRP A 269 -11.61 22.95 -4.93
CA TRP A 269 -10.91 23.68 -3.91
C TRP A 269 -11.80 24.78 -3.31
N LEU A 270 -11.97 24.75 -2.00
CA LEU A 270 -12.73 25.76 -1.25
C LEU A 270 -11.84 26.87 -0.69
N THR A 271 -10.54 26.65 -0.57
CA THR A 271 -9.49 27.64 -0.33
C THR A 271 -8.63 27.78 -1.58
N PRO A 272 -7.74 28.80 -1.70
CA PRO A 272 -6.79 28.85 -2.81
C PRO A 272 -6.04 27.53 -2.97
N ALA A 273 -6.03 27.00 -4.19
CA ALA A 273 -5.41 25.72 -4.49
C ALA A 273 -3.88 25.80 -4.32
N PRO A 274 -3.27 25.03 -3.42
CA PRO A 274 -1.83 24.98 -3.28
C PRO A 274 -1.19 24.11 -4.38
N THR A 275 0.06 24.35 -4.69
CA THR A 275 0.90 23.39 -5.40
C THR A 275 1.49 22.44 -4.38
N LEU A 276 0.82 21.29 -4.15
CA LEU A 276 1.28 20.33 -3.15
C LEU A 276 2.59 19.68 -3.60
N THR A 277 3.61 19.77 -2.75
CA THR A 277 4.93 19.18 -2.99
C THR A 277 5.44 18.37 -1.81
N CYS A 278 6.37 17.49 -2.10
CA CYS A 278 7.23 16.86 -1.12
C CYS A 278 8.65 16.71 -1.68
N ARG A 279 9.63 16.53 -0.81
CA ARG A 279 11.04 16.42 -1.20
C ARG A 279 11.49 14.97 -1.20
N VAL A 280 12.33 14.65 -2.20
CA VAL A 280 13.00 13.36 -2.32
C VAL A 280 14.48 13.57 -2.62
N PRO A 281 15.38 12.61 -2.29
CA PRO A 281 16.80 12.77 -2.61
C PRO A 281 17.03 12.76 -4.12
N GLY A 282 17.91 13.63 -4.58
CA GLY A 282 18.53 13.60 -5.91
C GLY A 282 20.02 13.29 -5.77
N ALA A 283 20.75 13.30 -6.89
CA ALA A 283 22.21 13.07 -6.91
C ALA A 283 22.99 14.18 -6.18
N GLU A 284 22.57 15.45 -6.34
CA GLU A 284 23.24 16.63 -5.79
C GLU A 284 22.29 17.47 -4.92
N GLY A 285 21.48 16.83 -4.06
CA GLY A 285 20.55 17.57 -3.20
C GLY A 285 19.15 17.00 -3.23
N GLU A 286 18.15 17.86 -2.98
CA GLU A 286 16.74 17.44 -2.93
C GLU A 286 16.00 17.85 -4.21
N LEU A 287 15.16 16.96 -4.68
CA LEU A 287 14.21 17.18 -5.76
C LEU A 287 12.82 17.45 -5.20
N VAL A 288 12.04 18.25 -5.92
CA VAL A 288 10.68 18.60 -5.55
C VAL A 288 9.69 17.76 -6.37
N LEU A 289 8.91 16.94 -5.70
CA LEU A 289 7.81 16.19 -6.33
C LEU A 289 6.47 16.86 -6.03
N GLY A 290 5.82 17.36 -7.08
CA GLY A 290 4.43 17.79 -7.04
C GLY A 290 3.48 16.59 -7.08
N PHE A 291 2.38 16.68 -6.33
CA PHE A 291 1.32 15.67 -6.31
C PHE A 291 -0.04 16.32 -6.11
N ALA A 292 -1.12 15.55 -6.23
CA ALA A 292 -2.47 16.01 -5.92
C ALA A 292 -3.21 15.03 -5.00
N PRO A 293 -4.28 15.50 -4.33
CA PRO A 293 -5.17 14.62 -3.60
C PRO A 293 -5.74 13.53 -4.50
N GLY A 294 -5.47 12.27 -4.15
CA GLY A 294 -5.84 11.10 -4.95
C GLY A 294 -4.66 10.40 -5.62
N ASP A 295 -3.52 11.07 -5.80
CA ASP A 295 -2.31 10.41 -6.29
C ASP A 295 -1.73 9.45 -5.26
N PHE A 296 -0.96 8.48 -5.76
CA PHE A 296 -0.15 7.67 -4.89
C PHE A 296 1.03 8.49 -4.36
N LEU A 297 1.23 8.44 -3.05
CA LEU A 297 2.36 9.04 -2.36
C LEU A 297 2.83 8.06 -1.30
N GLN A 298 4.14 7.82 -1.22
CA GLN A 298 4.73 6.97 -0.18
C GLN A 298 4.40 7.52 1.21
N ALA A 299 3.82 6.67 2.06
CA ALA A 299 3.25 7.09 3.34
C ALA A 299 4.30 7.54 4.38
N ASN A 300 5.50 6.98 4.30
CA ASN A 300 6.64 7.23 5.18
C ASN A 300 7.79 7.88 4.39
N ALA A 301 7.91 9.20 4.52
CA ALA A 301 8.92 9.97 3.79
C ALA A 301 10.35 9.53 4.08
N ARG A 302 10.67 9.15 5.34
CA ARG A 302 12.01 8.73 5.73
C ARG A 302 12.40 7.39 5.10
N VAL A 303 11.50 6.41 5.12
CA VAL A 303 11.75 5.10 4.50
C VAL A 303 11.80 5.23 2.98
N ASN A 304 10.94 6.07 2.37
CA ASN A 304 11.01 6.36 0.93
C ASN A 304 12.37 6.96 0.54
N ARG A 305 12.90 7.90 1.32
CA ARG A 305 14.26 8.44 1.13
C ARG A 305 15.30 7.33 1.09
N GLN A 306 15.28 6.43 2.09
CA GLN A 306 16.21 5.29 2.14
C GLN A 306 16.05 4.35 0.94
N MET A 307 14.82 4.12 0.46
CA MET A 307 14.58 3.31 -0.74
C MET A 307 15.21 3.94 -1.98
N ILE A 308 15.05 5.25 -2.18
CA ILE A 308 15.64 5.98 -3.32
C ILE A 308 17.17 5.96 -3.22
N GLU A 309 17.74 6.30 -2.07
CA GLU A 309 19.20 6.26 -1.83
C GLU A 309 19.77 4.86 -2.06
N THR A 310 19.04 3.81 -1.64
CA THR A 310 19.40 2.41 -1.89
C THR A 310 19.35 2.07 -3.37
N ALA A 311 18.32 2.53 -4.09
CA ALA A 311 18.19 2.33 -5.54
C ALA A 311 19.37 2.97 -6.31
N LEU A 312 19.72 4.22 -5.97
CA LEU A 312 20.87 4.92 -6.55
C LEU A 312 22.18 4.18 -6.27
N ALA A 313 22.39 3.78 -4.99
CA ALA A 313 23.61 3.05 -4.58
C ALA A 313 23.73 1.67 -5.26
N TRP A 314 22.60 0.94 -5.43
CA TRP A 314 22.62 -0.38 -6.03
C TRP A 314 22.81 -0.32 -7.55
N LEU A 315 22.22 0.67 -8.20
CA LEU A 315 22.37 0.88 -9.64
C LEU A 315 23.73 1.51 -10.00
N GLY A 316 24.41 2.13 -9.02
CA GLY A 316 25.72 2.72 -9.22
C GLY A 316 25.74 3.83 -10.27
N ASP A 317 26.82 3.92 -11.03
CA ASP A 317 26.92 4.88 -12.12
C ASP A 317 25.90 4.56 -13.23
N VAL A 318 24.99 5.51 -13.43
CA VAL A 318 23.92 5.44 -14.45
C VAL A 318 24.04 6.57 -15.48
N GLU A 319 25.09 7.40 -15.43
CA GLU A 319 25.27 8.52 -16.34
C GLU A 319 25.25 8.07 -17.79
N GLY A 320 24.42 8.72 -18.59
CA GLY A 320 24.24 8.43 -20.01
C GLY A 320 23.56 7.09 -20.32
N LEU A 321 23.24 6.26 -19.33
CA LEU A 321 22.58 4.99 -19.56
C LEU A 321 21.09 5.17 -19.88
N ALA A 322 20.59 4.43 -20.87
CA ALA A 322 19.15 4.35 -21.13
C ALA A 322 18.47 3.54 -20.00
N LEU A 323 17.47 4.14 -19.36
CA LEU A 323 16.72 3.58 -18.24
C LEU A 323 15.22 3.62 -18.54
N LEU A 324 14.53 2.53 -18.26
CA LEU A 324 13.09 2.40 -18.39
C LEU A 324 12.47 2.24 -16.99
N ASP A 325 11.66 3.23 -16.58
CA ASP A 325 10.90 3.18 -15.31
C ASP A 325 9.44 2.88 -15.61
N LEU A 326 8.95 1.72 -15.18
CA LEU A 326 7.59 1.22 -15.39
C LEU A 326 6.77 1.36 -14.10
N PHE A 327 5.55 1.85 -14.23
CA PHE A 327 4.67 2.25 -13.13
C PHE A 327 5.23 3.48 -12.38
N ALA A 328 5.73 4.46 -13.15
CA ALA A 328 6.56 5.57 -12.65
C ALA A 328 5.82 6.53 -11.69
N GLY A 329 4.48 6.50 -11.64
CA GLY A 329 3.68 7.36 -10.79
C GLY A 329 3.94 8.85 -11.07
N VAL A 330 4.27 9.60 -10.04
CA VAL A 330 4.64 11.03 -10.14
C VAL A 330 6.15 11.25 -10.29
N GLY A 331 6.95 10.17 -10.44
CA GLY A 331 8.38 10.21 -10.68
C GLY A 331 9.27 9.91 -9.47
N ASN A 332 8.78 9.12 -8.52
CA ASN A 332 9.50 8.80 -7.27
C ASN A 332 10.90 8.20 -7.48
N PHE A 333 11.08 7.36 -8.51
CA PHE A 333 12.38 6.80 -8.90
C PHE A 333 12.91 7.46 -10.18
N SER A 334 12.03 7.82 -11.13
CA SER A 334 12.43 8.44 -12.40
C SER A 334 13.27 9.69 -12.20
N LEU A 335 12.83 10.63 -11.34
CA LEU A 335 13.51 11.91 -11.18
C LEU A 335 14.86 11.78 -10.48
N PRO A 336 15.03 11.03 -9.36
CA PRO A 336 16.35 10.78 -8.78
C PRO A 336 17.34 10.14 -9.75
N LEU A 337 16.88 9.19 -10.58
CA LEU A 337 17.72 8.51 -11.56
C LEU A 337 18.08 9.43 -12.74
N ALA A 338 17.16 10.30 -13.18
CA ALA A 338 17.47 11.33 -14.17
C ALA A 338 18.46 12.37 -13.62
N ALA A 339 18.32 12.77 -12.33
CA ALA A 339 19.28 13.65 -11.66
C ALA A 339 20.67 13.02 -11.51
N ALA A 340 20.76 11.69 -11.49
CA ALA A 340 22.02 10.94 -11.53
C ALA A 340 22.56 10.74 -12.95
N GLY A 341 22.03 11.47 -13.95
CA GLY A 341 22.51 11.47 -15.34
C GLY A 341 21.93 10.37 -16.23
N ALA A 342 21.00 9.54 -15.77
CA ALA A 342 20.37 8.54 -16.62
C ALA A 342 19.44 9.18 -17.67
N ARG A 343 19.39 8.61 -18.87
CA ARG A 343 18.38 8.94 -19.89
C ARG A 343 17.12 8.14 -19.61
N VAL A 344 16.19 8.74 -18.89
CA VAL A 344 15.01 8.05 -18.36
C VAL A 344 13.83 8.13 -19.33
N THR A 345 13.26 6.98 -19.68
CA THR A 345 11.89 6.86 -20.22
C THR A 345 10.98 6.35 -19.10
N ALA A 346 10.10 7.21 -18.61
CA ALA A 346 9.14 6.91 -17.53
C ALA A 346 7.76 6.60 -18.12
N VAL A 347 7.15 5.49 -17.70
CA VAL A 347 5.88 4.99 -18.24
C VAL A 347 4.87 4.86 -17.12
N GLU A 348 3.71 5.50 -17.29
CA GLU A 348 2.61 5.49 -16.30
C GLU A 348 1.27 5.33 -17.03
N GLY A 349 0.33 4.60 -16.41
CA GLY A 349 -1.01 4.35 -16.97
C GLY A 349 -2.01 5.49 -16.76
N ASN A 350 -1.90 6.19 -15.64
CA ASN A 350 -2.83 7.25 -15.26
C ASN A 350 -2.45 8.59 -15.94
N PRO A 351 -3.31 9.16 -16.82
CA PRO A 351 -2.98 10.37 -17.55
C PRO A 351 -2.67 11.57 -16.63
N ALA A 352 -3.37 11.72 -15.51
CA ALA A 352 -3.09 12.81 -14.58
C ALA A 352 -1.73 12.69 -13.89
N MET A 353 -1.27 11.46 -13.63
CA MET A 353 0.08 11.21 -13.11
C MET A 353 1.15 11.42 -14.18
N VAL A 354 0.90 11.05 -15.45
CA VAL A 354 1.76 11.34 -16.60
C VAL A 354 2.02 12.84 -16.73
N GLU A 355 0.96 13.66 -16.72
CA GLU A 355 1.09 15.13 -16.78
C GLU A 355 1.90 15.67 -15.59
N ARG A 356 1.66 15.12 -14.41
CA ARG A 356 2.33 15.54 -13.17
C ARG A 356 3.81 15.16 -13.17
N LEU A 357 4.15 13.95 -13.61
CA LEU A 357 5.52 13.51 -13.76
C LEU A 357 6.27 14.42 -14.75
N ALA A 358 5.67 14.73 -15.91
CA ALA A 358 6.26 15.66 -16.86
C ALA A 358 6.43 17.08 -16.27
N GLY A 359 5.47 17.54 -15.45
CA GLY A 359 5.55 18.78 -14.69
C GLY A 359 6.70 18.77 -13.67
N ASN A 360 6.83 17.67 -12.94
CA ASN A 360 7.89 17.47 -11.94
C ASN A 360 9.28 17.43 -12.59
N ALA A 361 9.43 16.77 -13.73
CA ALA A 361 10.68 16.78 -14.47
C ALA A 361 11.09 18.20 -14.89
N ARG A 362 10.17 18.98 -15.49
CA ARG A 362 10.43 20.37 -15.85
C ARG A 362 10.76 21.25 -14.64
N HIS A 363 10.04 21.08 -13.52
CA HIS A 363 10.28 21.86 -12.30
C HIS A 363 11.69 21.66 -11.75
N ASN A 364 12.23 20.45 -11.86
CA ASN A 364 13.58 20.12 -11.42
C ASN A 364 14.64 20.27 -12.53
N ALA A 365 14.30 20.87 -13.67
CA ALA A 365 15.17 21.03 -14.83
C ALA A 365 15.79 19.69 -15.33
N LEU A 366 15.01 18.61 -15.26
CA LEU A 366 15.41 17.27 -15.68
C LEU A 366 14.79 16.88 -17.02
N GLU A 367 15.56 16.22 -17.86
CA GLU A 367 15.08 15.63 -19.11
C GLU A 367 14.60 14.19 -18.86
N VAL A 368 13.28 14.00 -18.90
CA VAL A 368 12.62 12.70 -18.75
C VAL A 368 11.62 12.52 -19.88
N GLU A 369 11.78 11.44 -20.65
CA GLU A 369 10.77 11.06 -21.63
C GLU A 369 9.58 10.40 -20.91
N VAL A 370 8.44 11.08 -20.88
CA VAL A 370 7.24 10.57 -20.19
C VAL A 370 6.26 9.98 -21.21
N ARG A 371 5.82 8.76 -20.98
CA ARG A 371 4.88 8.02 -21.85
C ARG A 371 3.69 7.52 -21.07
N GLN A 372 2.50 7.62 -21.67
CA GLN A 372 1.31 6.95 -21.16
C GLN A 372 1.17 5.58 -21.80
N ALA A 373 1.07 4.53 -20.98
CA ALA A 373 0.73 3.18 -21.45
C ALA A 373 0.06 2.35 -20.35
N ASP A 374 -0.90 1.52 -20.76
CA ASP A 374 -1.45 0.46 -19.89
C ASP A 374 -0.48 -0.72 -19.85
N LEU A 375 0.31 -0.80 -18.78
CA LEU A 375 1.32 -1.84 -18.56
C LEU A 375 0.74 -3.22 -18.22
N GLY A 376 -0.56 -3.31 -17.96
CA GLY A 376 -1.29 -4.58 -17.85
C GLY A 376 -1.63 -5.19 -19.22
N ARG A 377 -1.59 -4.42 -20.29
CA ARG A 377 -1.84 -4.90 -21.66
C ARG A 377 -0.70 -5.79 -22.16
N VAL A 378 -1.03 -6.98 -22.62
CA VAL A 378 -0.06 -7.88 -23.26
C VAL A 378 0.62 -7.18 -24.45
N GLY A 379 1.93 -7.24 -24.51
CA GLY A 379 2.75 -6.61 -25.54
C GLY A 379 3.17 -5.16 -25.23
N ALA A 380 2.54 -4.45 -24.28
CA ALA A 380 2.86 -3.06 -24.00
C ALA A 380 4.35 -2.85 -23.65
N VAL A 381 4.91 -3.70 -22.81
CA VAL A 381 6.32 -3.62 -22.41
C VAL A 381 7.24 -4.09 -23.53
N ALA A 382 6.87 -5.13 -24.28
CA ALA A 382 7.63 -5.58 -25.45
C ALA A 382 7.74 -4.48 -26.54
N ASP A 383 6.63 -3.75 -26.78
CA ASP A 383 6.61 -2.60 -27.70
C ASP A 383 7.57 -1.47 -27.25
N LEU A 384 7.71 -1.27 -25.93
CA LEU A 384 8.65 -0.30 -25.37
C LEU A 384 10.11 -0.76 -25.55
N LEU A 385 10.40 -2.02 -25.25
CA LEU A 385 11.74 -2.62 -25.40
C LEU A 385 12.20 -2.68 -26.87
N ALA A 386 11.29 -2.90 -27.79
CA ALA A 386 11.58 -2.93 -29.23
C ALA A 386 12.06 -1.57 -29.78
N ARG A 387 11.78 -0.45 -29.12
CA ARG A 387 12.24 0.90 -29.52
C ARG A 387 13.68 1.18 -29.13
N GLY A 388 14.28 0.39 -28.27
CA GLY A 388 15.66 0.49 -27.81
C GLY A 388 15.79 -0.21 -26.45
N LEU A 389 16.66 -1.20 -26.37
CA LEU A 389 16.84 -1.98 -25.16
C LEU A 389 17.54 -1.14 -24.08
N PRO A 390 16.89 -0.85 -22.94
CA PRO A 390 17.51 -0.08 -21.88
C PRO A 390 18.61 -0.91 -21.17
N LYS A 391 19.53 -0.23 -20.49
CA LYS A 391 20.54 -0.87 -19.65
C LYS A 391 20.03 -1.17 -18.25
N VAL A 392 19.03 -0.44 -17.83
CA VAL A 392 18.38 -0.57 -16.52
C VAL A 392 16.87 -0.51 -16.71
N ALA A 393 16.15 -1.39 -16.05
CA ALA A 393 14.71 -1.26 -15.86
C ALA A 393 14.37 -1.12 -14.37
N VAL A 394 13.35 -0.34 -14.05
CA VAL A 394 12.76 -0.19 -12.70
C VAL A 394 11.30 -0.58 -12.78
N LEU A 395 10.82 -1.35 -11.81
CA LEU A 395 9.43 -1.74 -11.64
C LEU A 395 8.97 -1.34 -10.24
N ASP A 396 7.86 -0.59 -10.13
CA ASP A 396 7.15 -0.31 -8.87
C ASP A 396 5.63 -0.55 -9.09
N PRO A 397 5.20 -1.80 -9.34
CA PRO A 397 3.84 -2.12 -9.74
C PRO A 397 2.86 -2.07 -8.56
N PRO A 398 1.53 -2.02 -8.85
CA PRO A 398 0.50 -2.23 -7.86
C PRO A 398 0.56 -3.65 -7.26
N ARG A 399 -0.29 -3.93 -6.24
CA ARG A 399 -0.31 -5.20 -5.49
C ARG A 399 -0.43 -6.46 -6.34
N ASP A 400 -1.01 -6.36 -7.53
CA ASP A 400 -1.16 -7.50 -8.46
C ASP A 400 0.16 -7.96 -9.07
N GLY A 401 1.24 -7.19 -8.87
CA GLY A 401 2.57 -7.44 -9.41
C GLY A 401 2.71 -6.99 -10.86
N ALA A 402 3.80 -7.41 -11.52
CA ALA A 402 4.17 -7.03 -12.88
C ALA A 402 4.35 -8.24 -13.81
N GLU A 403 3.48 -9.24 -13.74
CA GLU A 403 3.63 -10.50 -14.50
C GLU A 403 3.85 -10.27 -16.01
N VAL A 404 3.09 -9.35 -16.62
CA VAL A 404 3.21 -9.01 -18.05
C VAL A 404 4.56 -8.39 -18.37
N ALA A 405 5.03 -7.45 -17.52
CA ALA A 405 6.34 -6.84 -17.68
C ALA A 405 7.48 -7.86 -17.50
N CYS A 406 7.38 -8.72 -16.48
CA CYS A 406 8.38 -9.76 -16.25
C CYS A 406 8.48 -10.75 -17.41
N ARG A 407 7.39 -11.12 -18.08
CA ARG A 407 7.41 -11.95 -19.29
C ARG A 407 8.19 -11.27 -20.40
N ALA A 408 7.90 -10.02 -20.70
CA ALA A 408 8.59 -9.26 -21.73
C ALA A 408 10.09 -9.10 -21.44
N LEU A 409 10.44 -8.84 -20.15
CA LEU A 409 11.84 -8.72 -19.73
C LEU A 409 12.61 -10.06 -19.75
N VAL A 410 11.94 -11.21 -19.64
CA VAL A 410 12.57 -12.51 -19.85
C VAL A 410 12.85 -12.76 -21.33
N GLU A 411 11.94 -12.36 -22.22
CA GLU A 411 12.10 -12.49 -23.67
C GLU A 411 13.17 -11.52 -24.22
N GLN A 412 13.22 -10.29 -23.69
CA GLN A 412 14.15 -9.23 -24.03
C GLN A 412 14.87 -8.73 -22.78
N PRO A 413 15.87 -9.48 -22.27
CA PRO A 413 16.48 -9.18 -20.99
C PRO A 413 17.32 -7.89 -21.01
N VAL A 414 17.18 -7.12 -19.93
CA VAL A 414 18.00 -5.94 -19.62
C VAL A 414 19.15 -6.34 -18.68
N PRO A 415 20.30 -5.65 -18.72
CA PRO A 415 21.43 -5.96 -17.82
C PRO A 415 21.09 -5.88 -16.33
N ARG A 416 20.35 -4.87 -15.90
CA ARG A 416 19.96 -4.66 -14.49
C ARG A 416 18.46 -4.35 -14.40
N LEU A 417 17.80 -4.98 -13.43
CA LEU A 417 16.38 -4.79 -13.14
C LEU A 417 16.19 -4.56 -11.64
N LEU A 418 15.76 -3.38 -11.27
CA LEU A 418 15.30 -3.07 -9.91
C LEU A 418 13.80 -3.30 -9.82
N TYR A 419 13.36 -4.17 -8.91
CA TYR A 419 11.94 -4.45 -8.65
C TYR A 419 11.57 -3.99 -7.23
N VAL A 420 10.68 -3.04 -7.11
CA VAL A 420 10.08 -2.57 -5.85
C VAL A 420 8.67 -3.15 -5.75
N SER A 421 8.25 -3.60 -4.57
CA SER A 421 6.92 -4.20 -4.41
C SER A 421 6.38 -4.06 -2.98
N CYS A 422 5.09 -3.76 -2.89
CA CYS A 422 4.32 -3.73 -1.64
C CYS A 422 3.60 -5.06 -1.32
N ASP A 423 3.73 -6.08 -2.16
CA ASP A 423 3.15 -7.41 -1.93
C ASP A 423 4.20 -8.50 -2.12
N PRO A 424 4.65 -9.15 -1.03
CA PRO A 424 5.74 -10.12 -1.11
C PRO A 424 5.35 -11.42 -1.81
N ALA A 425 4.06 -11.76 -1.90
CA ALA A 425 3.63 -12.99 -2.55
C ALA A 425 3.65 -12.85 -4.08
N THR A 426 3.15 -11.73 -4.61
CA THR A 426 3.24 -11.43 -6.05
C THR A 426 4.67 -11.19 -6.48
N LEU A 427 5.48 -10.53 -5.62
CA LEU A 427 6.91 -10.35 -5.86
C LEU A 427 7.64 -11.70 -5.96
N ALA A 428 7.41 -12.64 -5.05
CA ALA A 428 8.05 -13.96 -5.09
C ALA A 428 7.70 -14.74 -6.37
N ARG A 429 6.43 -14.67 -6.83
CA ARG A 429 5.98 -15.23 -8.11
C ARG A 429 6.73 -14.62 -9.29
N ASP A 430 6.82 -13.31 -9.34
CA ASP A 430 7.46 -12.57 -10.44
C ASP A 430 8.99 -12.75 -10.42
N ALA A 431 9.60 -12.79 -9.23
CA ALA A 431 11.00 -13.11 -9.03
C ALA A 431 11.35 -14.52 -9.54
N ALA A 432 10.50 -15.52 -9.27
CA ALA A 432 10.68 -16.86 -9.79
C ALA A 432 10.71 -16.89 -11.33
N ARG A 433 9.82 -16.15 -11.98
CA ARG A 433 9.80 -16.00 -13.43
C ARG A 433 11.09 -15.40 -13.98
N LEU A 434 11.56 -14.31 -13.35
CA LEU A 434 12.80 -13.64 -13.73
C LEU A 434 14.03 -14.58 -13.57
N VAL A 435 14.13 -15.29 -12.44
CA VAL A 435 15.23 -16.21 -12.17
C VAL A 435 15.22 -17.39 -13.16
N HIS A 436 14.06 -17.99 -13.42
CA HIS A 436 13.92 -19.03 -14.46
C HIS A 436 14.24 -18.51 -15.86
N GLY A 437 14.01 -17.19 -16.11
CA GLY A 437 14.37 -16.49 -17.34
C GLY A 437 15.85 -16.13 -17.46
N GLY A 438 16.69 -16.49 -16.48
CA GLY A 438 18.14 -16.28 -16.52
C GLY A 438 18.65 -15.08 -15.72
N PHE A 439 17.79 -14.32 -15.08
CA PHE A 439 18.20 -13.27 -14.14
C PHE A 439 18.73 -13.88 -12.83
N ARG A 440 19.68 -13.21 -12.22
CA ARG A 440 20.19 -13.54 -10.88
C ARG A 440 19.81 -12.45 -9.90
N LEU A 441 19.21 -12.82 -8.77
CA LEU A 441 18.97 -11.92 -7.65
C LEU A 441 20.33 -11.63 -6.96
N THR A 442 20.75 -10.37 -7.00
CA THR A 442 22.07 -9.94 -6.47
C THR A 442 21.97 -9.10 -5.22
N ARG A 443 20.85 -8.41 -5.00
CA ARG A 443 20.60 -7.60 -3.80
C ARG A 443 19.14 -7.69 -3.37
N LEU A 444 18.90 -7.58 -2.08
CA LEU A 444 17.58 -7.65 -1.47
C LEU A 444 17.49 -6.68 -0.29
N ALA A 445 16.41 -5.89 -0.23
CA ALA A 445 16.07 -5.09 0.94
C ALA A 445 14.59 -5.26 1.32
N VAL A 446 14.34 -5.15 2.61
CA VAL A 446 13.00 -5.01 3.19
C VAL A 446 12.87 -3.60 3.75
N ALA A 447 11.88 -2.86 3.31
CA ALA A 447 11.59 -1.52 3.79
C ALA A 447 10.37 -1.53 4.72
N ASP A 448 10.59 -1.15 5.98
CA ASP A 448 9.55 -1.03 7.01
C ASP A 448 8.75 0.26 6.81
N MET A 449 8.10 0.38 5.63
CA MET A 449 7.27 1.52 5.23
C MET A 449 6.08 1.73 6.17
N PHE A 450 5.55 0.63 6.72
CA PHE A 450 4.36 0.60 7.55
C PHE A 450 4.65 -0.12 8.87
N ALA A 451 5.40 0.53 9.76
CA ALA A 451 5.63 0.03 11.11
C ALA A 451 4.29 -0.27 11.82
N HIS A 452 4.29 -1.26 12.71
CA HIS A 452 3.11 -1.76 13.42
C HIS A 452 2.06 -2.47 12.56
N THR A 453 2.37 -2.73 11.30
CA THR A 453 1.52 -3.54 10.40
C THR A 453 2.30 -4.70 9.82
N SER A 454 1.60 -5.74 9.37
CA SER A 454 2.18 -6.87 8.61
C SER A 454 2.59 -6.50 7.18
N HIS A 455 2.18 -5.33 6.68
CA HIS A 455 2.60 -4.84 5.38
C HIS A 455 4.11 -4.59 5.33
N LEU A 456 4.72 -5.02 4.25
CA LEU A 456 6.12 -4.76 3.98
C LEU A 456 6.32 -4.28 2.54
N GLU A 457 7.32 -3.45 2.33
CA GLU A 457 7.84 -3.11 1.02
C GLU A 457 9.14 -3.86 0.81
N SER A 458 9.44 -4.20 -0.43
CA SER A 458 10.65 -4.94 -0.78
C SER A 458 11.33 -4.33 -1.99
N MET A 459 12.64 -4.40 -2.04
CA MET A 459 13.45 -4.02 -3.20
C MET A 459 14.36 -5.19 -3.56
N LEU A 460 14.31 -5.62 -4.82
CA LEU A 460 15.12 -6.69 -5.37
C LEU A 460 15.91 -6.16 -6.59
N LEU A 461 17.22 -6.35 -6.60
CA LEU A 461 18.04 -6.09 -7.76
C LEU A 461 18.38 -7.41 -8.46
N PHE A 462 18.03 -7.49 -9.73
CA PHE A 462 18.37 -8.60 -10.60
C PHE A 462 19.39 -8.17 -11.66
N GLU A 463 20.31 -9.06 -12.01
CA GLU A 463 21.27 -8.91 -13.09
C GLU A 463 21.16 -10.05 -14.08
N HIS A 464 21.30 -9.74 -15.38
CA HIS A 464 21.26 -10.75 -16.43
C HIS A 464 22.66 -10.95 -17.07
N PRO A 465 23.28 -12.13 -16.91
CA PRO A 465 24.68 -12.36 -17.27
C PRO A 465 24.98 -12.25 -18.77
N ARG A 466 23.99 -12.49 -19.63
CA ARG A 466 24.17 -12.44 -21.11
C ARG A 466 24.29 -11.03 -21.67
N THR A 467 23.85 -10.01 -20.93
CA THR A 467 23.80 -8.61 -21.38
C THR A 467 24.87 -7.73 -20.73
N GLY A 468 25.60 -8.24 -19.72
CA GLY A 468 26.61 -7.51 -18.93
C GLY A 468 28.06 -7.67 -19.40
N ARG A 469 28.36 -8.57 -20.35
CA ARG A 469 29.72 -8.72 -20.91
C ARG A 469 29.87 -7.88 -22.19
N GLN A 470 30.27 -6.61 -22.07
CA GLN A 470 31.19 -6.06 -23.06
C GLN A 470 32.57 -6.66 -22.76
N PRO A 471 33.28 -7.29 -23.71
CA PRO A 471 34.68 -7.61 -23.52
C PRO A 471 35.44 -6.29 -23.37
N LEU A 472 36.09 -6.10 -22.23
CA LEU A 472 37.16 -5.13 -22.05
C LEU A 472 38.15 -5.38 -23.21
N GLY A 473 38.43 -4.33 -23.99
CA GLY A 473 39.11 -4.35 -25.26
C GLY A 473 40.36 -5.22 -25.26
N ALA A 474 40.42 -6.11 -26.23
CA ALA A 474 41.68 -6.57 -26.74
C ALA A 474 42.36 -5.36 -27.40
N THR A 475 43.41 -4.85 -26.78
CA THR A 475 44.39 -4.01 -27.45
C THR A 475 44.93 -4.80 -28.67
N PRO A 476 44.95 -4.24 -29.86
CA PRO A 476 45.72 -4.85 -30.94
C PRO A 476 47.20 -4.63 -30.64
N ASP A 477 47.87 -5.68 -30.27
CA ASP A 477 49.32 -5.74 -30.29
C ASP A 477 49.82 -5.83 -31.75
N GLY A 478 50.80 -5.00 -32.06
CA GLY A 478 51.81 -5.19 -33.04
C GLY A 478 51.82 -4.34 -34.22
#